data_46260adae4f10def12c409105769ffb9
#
_entry.id   46260adae4f10def12c409105769ffb9
#
_cell.length_a   1.000
_cell.length_b   1.000
_cell.length_c   1.000
_cell.angle_alpha   90.00
_cell.angle_beta   90.00
_cell.angle_gamma   90.00
#
_symmetry.space_group_name_H-M   'P 1'
#
loop_
_entity.id
_entity.type
_entity.pdbx_description
1 polymer ?
#
loop_
_entity_poly.entity_id
_entity_poly.type
_entity_poly.pdbx_seq_one_letter_code
_entity_poly.pdbx_strand_id
1 'polypeptide(L)'
;MNLKETRYITRLLFCILKGKQRKNKIKDQEDQTMTDKGDIYGVIDVGSNTIRLCIYNVTGDRITAMLNNKITAGLIGYVEDGVLSDRGIRRACDVLNTHRMMAERVGVKELFVFATASLRNIDNREEAVAEIERETGLDIDVISGLDEAMLDFEGAAHVMELSDGLMVDIGGGSTELVLFRNNVAKDAVSINIGSLSMFRNNVSGLFPGTSEVKAIKKKTLAELDKVKFLHNERPGTILGIGGTIRAVKKFNNDHFGLSKDNSEIMTGYIREMLHDLQGSEKKTLRKILQVTPDRVHTLIPGMLILDTICEKYGCRRILMSSFGVREGYLYKKVVMNK
;
A
#
# COMPACT_ATOMS: atom_id res chain seq x y z
N MET A 1 18.22 20.69 -0.70
CA MET A 1 18.27 19.23 -0.95
C MET A 1 19.41 18.66 -0.11
N ASN A 2 19.14 17.77 0.83
CA ASN A 2 20.10 17.26 1.80
C ASN A 2 21.02 16.22 1.10
N LEU A 3 22.29 16.15 1.47
CA LEU A 3 23.30 15.20 0.94
C LEU A 3 22.86 13.72 1.02
N LYS A 4 21.99 13.38 1.96
CA LYS A 4 21.37 12.04 2.09
C LYS A 4 20.35 11.78 0.97
N GLU A 5 19.52 12.77 0.63
CA GLU A 5 18.53 12.67 -0.46
C GLU A 5 19.21 12.54 -1.83
N THR A 6 20.29 13.30 -2.05
CA THR A 6 21.07 13.22 -3.29
C THR A 6 21.74 11.85 -3.45
N ARG A 7 22.28 11.26 -2.38
CA ARG A 7 22.86 9.90 -2.41
C ARG A 7 21.80 8.83 -2.66
N TYR A 8 20.60 9.00 -2.11
CA TYR A 8 19.49 8.07 -2.31
C TYR A 8 19.03 8.07 -3.77
N ILE A 9 18.79 9.25 -4.34
CA ILE A 9 18.40 9.43 -5.75
C ILE A 9 19.48 8.91 -6.71
N THR A 10 20.76 9.13 -6.42
CA THR A 10 21.86 8.66 -7.28
C THR A 10 21.99 7.12 -7.25
N ARG A 11 21.78 6.49 -6.10
CA ARG A 11 21.74 5.01 -5.99
C ARG A 11 20.54 4.43 -6.72
N LEU A 12 19.37 5.06 -6.60
CA LEU A 12 18.15 4.68 -7.30
C LEU A 12 18.34 4.69 -8.82
N LEU A 13 18.91 5.78 -9.37
CA LEU A 13 19.26 5.90 -10.79
C LEU A 13 20.21 4.78 -11.25
N PHE A 14 21.17 4.41 -10.44
CA PHE A 14 22.14 3.35 -10.77
C PHE A 14 21.48 1.97 -10.84
N CYS A 15 20.51 1.67 -9.95
CA CYS A 15 19.77 0.41 -9.94
C CYS A 15 18.82 0.31 -11.15
N ILE A 16 18.14 1.40 -11.50
CA ILE A 16 17.25 1.46 -12.68
C ILE A 16 18.04 1.28 -13.99
N LEU A 17 19.23 1.87 -14.09
CA LEU A 17 20.11 1.72 -15.26
C LEU A 17 20.64 0.27 -15.39
N LYS A 18 20.99 -0.39 -14.30
CA LYS A 18 21.35 -1.82 -14.31
C LYS A 18 20.17 -2.73 -14.69
N GLY A 19 18.97 -2.40 -14.27
CA GLY A 19 17.74 -3.14 -14.67
C GLY A 19 17.49 -3.09 -16.18
N LYS A 20 17.74 -1.95 -16.85
CA LYS A 20 17.60 -1.81 -18.31
C LYS A 20 18.59 -2.66 -19.12
N GLN A 21 19.84 -2.80 -18.66
CA GLN A 21 20.84 -3.63 -19.36
C GLN A 21 20.57 -5.13 -19.24
N ARG A 22 19.82 -5.57 -18.21
CA ARG A 22 19.50 -6.99 -17.97
C ARG A 22 18.28 -7.50 -18.76
N LYS A 23 17.31 -6.64 -19.08
CA LYS A 23 16.10 -7.03 -19.85
C LYS A 23 16.41 -7.61 -21.25
N ASN A 24 17.49 -7.18 -21.88
CA ASN A 24 17.91 -7.78 -23.17
C ASN A 24 18.47 -9.20 -23.06
N LYS A 25 18.83 -9.66 -21.85
CA LYS A 25 19.28 -11.06 -21.60
C LYS A 25 18.17 -12.03 -21.22
N ILE A 26 16.99 -11.53 -20.82
CA ILE A 26 15.89 -12.37 -20.31
C ILE A 26 15.12 -13.05 -21.44
N LYS A 27 15.11 -12.49 -22.65
CA LYS A 27 14.46 -13.14 -23.82
C LYS A 27 15.13 -14.45 -24.29
N ASP A 28 16.40 -14.67 -23.92
CA ASP A 28 17.16 -15.85 -24.38
C ASP A 28 17.24 -16.97 -23.30
N GLN A 29 16.53 -16.84 -22.16
CA GLN A 29 16.63 -17.79 -21.04
C GLN A 29 15.30 -18.43 -20.61
N GLU A 30 14.25 -18.38 -21.44
CA GLU A 30 12.97 -19.06 -21.11
C GLU A 30 13.04 -20.60 -21.12
N ASP A 31 14.17 -21.20 -21.48
CA ASP A 31 14.34 -22.65 -21.63
C ASP A 31 15.33 -23.33 -20.65
N GLN A 32 15.79 -22.63 -19.59
CA GLN A 32 16.62 -23.29 -18.55
C GLN A 32 15.90 -23.34 -17.20
N THR A 33 15.30 -24.42 -17.02
CA THR A 33 14.36 -24.89 -16.01
C THR A 33 14.97 -25.33 -14.69
N MET A 34 14.20 -25.07 -13.61
CA MET A 34 13.87 -26.01 -12.51
C MET A 34 14.99 -26.66 -11.68
N THR A 35 16.10 -25.97 -11.35
CA THR A 35 17.04 -26.47 -10.31
C THR A 35 17.58 -25.40 -9.38
N ASP A 36 17.36 -24.12 -9.57
CA ASP A 36 17.79 -23.11 -8.61
C ASP A 36 16.75 -22.99 -7.47
N LYS A 37 17.00 -23.71 -6.39
CA LYS A 37 16.27 -23.47 -5.12
C LYS A 37 16.61 -22.08 -4.64
N GLY A 38 15.74 -21.11 -4.91
CA GLY A 38 15.85 -19.77 -4.34
C GLY A 38 15.76 -19.81 -2.82
N ASP A 39 16.27 -18.78 -2.19
CA ASP A 39 16.11 -18.58 -0.74
C ASP A 39 14.68 -18.11 -0.43
N ILE A 40 14.14 -18.60 0.69
CA ILE A 40 12.79 -18.24 1.15
C ILE A 40 12.90 -17.16 2.20
N TYR A 41 12.21 -16.03 1.98
CA TYR A 41 12.17 -14.90 2.90
C TYR A 41 10.74 -14.60 3.33
N GLY A 42 10.59 -14.14 4.59
CA GLY A 42 9.35 -13.63 5.12
C GLY A 42 9.37 -12.10 5.26
N VAL A 43 8.25 -11.46 5.00
CA VAL A 43 8.05 -10.03 5.26
C VAL A 43 6.73 -9.86 6.01
N ILE A 44 6.78 -9.24 7.19
CA ILE A 44 5.59 -8.83 7.93
C ILE A 44 5.42 -7.32 7.78
N ASP A 45 4.25 -6.91 7.32
CA ASP A 45 3.80 -5.54 7.16
C ASP A 45 2.79 -5.21 8.25
N VAL A 46 3.15 -4.33 9.19
CA VAL A 46 2.31 -3.89 10.32
C VAL A 46 1.56 -2.62 9.94
N GLY A 47 0.39 -2.78 9.34
CA GLY A 47 -0.47 -1.67 8.95
C GLY A 47 -1.54 -1.31 9.98
N SER A 48 -2.20 -0.16 9.80
CA SER A 48 -3.21 0.39 10.74
C SER A 48 -4.44 -0.50 10.94
N ASN A 49 -4.84 -1.26 9.93
CA ASN A 49 -6.00 -2.16 10.00
C ASN A 49 -5.58 -3.64 10.01
N THR A 50 -4.54 -3.98 9.28
CA THR A 50 -4.14 -5.38 9.06
C THR A 50 -2.65 -5.55 9.25
N ILE A 51 -2.27 -6.66 9.89
CA ILE A 51 -0.89 -7.16 9.89
C ILE A 51 -0.84 -8.31 8.87
N ARG A 52 0.18 -8.29 8.01
CA ARG A 52 0.26 -9.21 6.88
C ARG A 52 1.62 -9.87 6.80
N LEU A 53 1.65 -11.19 6.78
CA LEU A 53 2.82 -11.99 6.42
C LEU A 53 2.77 -12.34 4.94
N CYS A 54 3.84 -12.02 4.22
CA CYS A 54 4.09 -12.56 2.89
C CYS A 54 5.39 -13.37 2.90
N ILE A 55 5.35 -14.54 2.27
CA ILE A 55 6.53 -15.39 2.10
C ILE A 55 6.86 -15.42 0.61
N TYR A 56 8.13 -15.23 0.29
CA TYR A 56 8.65 -15.12 -1.05
C TYR A 56 9.79 -16.09 -1.29
N ASN A 57 9.83 -16.65 -2.49
CA ASN A 57 11.03 -17.27 -3.04
C ASN A 57 11.81 -16.24 -3.85
N VAL A 58 13.09 -16.09 -3.56
CA VAL A 58 13.99 -15.12 -4.20
C VAL A 58 15.09 -15.89 -4.93
N THR A 59 15.09 -15.81 -6.26
CA THR A 59 16.11 -16.42 -7.13
C THR A 59 16.74 -15.30 -7.98
N GLY A 60 17.99 -14.95 -7.67
CA GLY A 60 18.64 -13.79 -8.28
C GLY A 60 17.85 -12.51 -7.99
N ASP A 61 17.36 -11.84 -9.03
CA ASP A 61 16.55 -10.62 -8.93
C ASP A 61 15.03 -10.92 -8.98
N ARG A 62 14.64 -12.18 -9.12
CA ARG A 62 13.24 -12.59 -9.24
C ARG A 62 12.65 -12.87 -7.88
N ILE A 63 11.58 -12.16 -7.55
CA ILE A 63 10.77 -12.38 -6.35
C ILE A 63 9.44 -13.04 -6.77
N THR A 64 9.13 -14.18 -6.16
CA THR A 64 7.88 -14.91 -6.39
C THR A 64 7.15 -15.10 -5.08
N ALA A 65 5.92 -14.57 -4.97
CA ALA A 65 5.11 -14.73 -3.77
C ALA A 65 4.62 -16.19 -3.65
N MET A 66 4.86 -16.79 -2.49
CA MET A 66 4.45 -18.16 -2.15
C MET A 66 3.24 -18.19 -1.24
N LEU A 67 3.20 -17.28 -0.25
CA LEU A 67 2.14 -17.19 0.74
C LEU A 67 1.81 -15.72 1.00
N ASN A 68 0.53 -15.45 1.23
CA ASN A 68 0.03 -14.16 1.66
C ASN A 68 -1.05 -14.38 2.73
N ASN A 69 -0.68 -14.21 3.99
CA ASN A 69 -1.58 -14.34 5.13
C ASN A 69 -1.86 -12.98 5.74
N LYS A 70 -3.14 -12.63 5.87
CA LYS A 70 -3.59 -11.34 6.39
C LYS A 70 -4.48 -11.54 7.60
N ILE A 71 -4.13 -10.90 8.71
CA ILE A 71 -4.96 -10.87 9.93
C ILE A 71 -5.40 -9.43 10.19
N THR A 72 -6.69 -9.23 10.40
CA THR A 72 -7.23 -7.93 10.81
C THR A 72 -6.91 -7.71 12.27
N ALA A 73 -5.95 -6.84 12.55
CA ALA A 73 -5.55 -6.43 13.90
C ALA A 73 -6.35 -5.22 14.39
N GLY A 74 -6.68 -4.29 13.47
CA GLY A 74 -7.46 -3.09 13.78
C GLY A 74 -6.73 -2.13 14.72
N LEU A 75 -5.40 -2.03 14.64
CA LEU A 75 -4.57 -1.28 15.61
C LEU A 75 -5.01 0.16 15.79
N ILE A 76 -5.41 0.83 14.72
CA ILE A 76 -5.95 2.20 14.78
C ILE A 76 -7.17 2.31 15.74
N GLY A 77 -7.88 1.18 15.98
CA GLY A 77 -9.00 1.10 16.91
C GLY A 77 -8.61 1.16 18.39
N TYR A 78 -7.34 0.92 18.67
CA TYR A 78 -6.75 0.93 19.99
C TYR A 78 -5.91 2.18 20.28
N VAL A 79 -5.93 3.16 19.36
CA VAL A 79 -5.29 4.45 19.55
C VAL A 79 -6.32 5.44 20.09
N GLU A 80 -6.06 5.97 21.28
CA GLU A 80 -6.84 7.00 21.97
C GLU A 80 -5.92 8.18 22.28
N ASP A 81 -6.32 9.39 21.91
CA ASP A 81 -5.53 10.61 22.10
C ASP A 81 -4.05 10.49 21.64
N GLY A 82 -3.82 9.84 20.51
CA GLY A 82 -2.49 9.62 19.93
C GLY A 82 -1.71 8.46 20.54
N VAL A 83 -2.20 7.81 21.60
CA VAL A 83 -1.50 6.74 22.33
C VAL A 83 -2.08 5.36 21.97
N LEU A 84 -1.22 4.42 21.60
CA LEU A 84 -1.61 3.02 21.42
C LEU A 84 -1.75 2.37 22.81
N SER A 85 -2.95 1.89 23.12
CA SER A 85 -3.23 1.28 24.42
C SER A 85 -2.54 -0.07 24.60
N ASP A 86 -2.35 -0.52 25.84
CA ASP A 86 -1.81 -1.85 26.16
C ASP A 86 -2.59 -2.99 25.48
N ARG A 87 -3.89 -2.82 25.28
CA ARG A 87 -4.70 -3.78 24.52
C ARG A 87 -4.29 -3.84 23.06
N GLY A 88 -3.95 -2.68 22.48
CA GLY A 88 -3.44 -2.58 21.13
C GLY A 88 -2.07 -3.23 20.98
N ILE A 89 -1.16 -2.99 21.95
CA ILE A 89 0.17 -3.63 22.01
C ILE A 89 0.00 -5.15 22.08
N ARG A 90 -0.79 -5.66 23.05
CA ARG A 90 -1.06 -7.11 23.14
C ARG A 90 -1.65 -7.68 21.86
N ARG A 91 -2.57 -6.97 21.22
CA ARG A 91 -3.15 -7.40 19.96
C ARG A 91 -2.12 -7.49 18.83
N ALA A 92 -1.18 -6.55 18.75
CA ALA A 92 -0.06 -6.61 17.82
C ALA A 92 0.84 -7.82 18.10
N CYS A 93 1.21 -8.05 19.36
CA CYS A 93 2.03 -9.19 19.78
C CYS A 93 1.40 -10.53 19.40
N ASP A 94 0.09 -10.74 19.65
CA ASP A 94 -0.63 -11.97 19.31
C ASP A 94 -0.55 -12.28 17.82
N VAL A 95 -0.77 -11.27 16.99
CA VAL A 95 -0.74 -11.43 15.52
C VAL A 95 0.67 -11.65 15.02
N LEU A 96 1.65 -10.89 15.52
CA LEU A 96 3.06 -11.02 15.15
C LEU A 96 3.60 -12.40 15.53
N ASN A 97 3.32 -12.90 16.74
CA ASN A 97 3.70 -14.23 17.16
C ASN A 97 3.07 -15.32 16.29
N THR A 98 1.80 -15.15 15.89
CA THR A 98 1.14 -16.06 14.96
C THR A 98 1.86 -16.10 13.61
N HIS A 99 2.23 -14.94 13.07
CA HIS A 99 2.96 -14.84 11.81
C HIS A 99 4.39 -15.37 11.92
N ARG A 100 5.09 -15.08 13.03
CA ARG A 100 6.42 -15.62 13.29
C ARG A 100 6.41 -17.14 13.28
N MET A 101 5.50 -17.77 14.01
CA MET A 101 5.35 -19.23 14.03
C MET A 101 5.06 -19.81 12.63
N MET A 102 4.26 -19.13 11.80
CA MET A 102 4.03 -19.56 10.41
C MET A 102 5.31 -19.49 9.59
N ALA A 103 6.07 -18.40 9.68
CA ALA A 103 7.32 -18.22 8.97
C ALA A 103 8.37 -19.27 9.38
N GLU A 104 8.52 -19.53 10.67
CA GLU A 104 9.39 -20.57 11.22
C GLU A 104 9.05 -21.97 10.68
N ARG A 105 7.76 -22.33 10.64
CA ARG A 105 7.30 -23.63 10.11
C ARG A 105 7.55 -23.79 8.61
N VAL A 106 7.53 -22.70 7.86
CA VAL A 106 7.89 -22.72 6.41
C VAL A 106 9.40 -22.80 6.23
N GLY A 107 10.20 -22.45 7.25
CA GLY A 107 11.65 -22.46 7.20
C GLY A 107 12.19 -21.28 6.41
N VAL A 108 11.67 -20.06 6.65
CA VAL A 108 12.23 -18.86 6.02
C VAL A 108 13.67 -18.64 6.47
N LYS A 109 14.52 -18.24 5.56
CA LYS A 109 15.91 -17.92 5.82
C LYS A 109 16.04 -16.69 6.73
N GLU A 110 15.19 -15.72 6.51
CA GLU A 110 15.11 -14.50 7.29
C GLU A 110 13.69 -13.95 7.27
N LEU A 111 13.25 -13.39 8.40
CA LEU A 111 11.96 -12.78 8.58
C LEU A 111 12.15 -11.29 8.88
N PHE A 112 11.71 -10.44 7.97
CA PHE A 112 11.73 -9.00 8.14
C PHE A 112 10.38 -8.51 8.65
N VAL A 113 10.40 -7.50 9.52
CA VAL A 113 9.19 -6.83 9.99
C VAL A 113 9.34 -5.34 9.80
N PHE A 114 8.39 -4.71 9.16
CA PHE A 114 8.30 -3.27 9.14
C PHE A 114 6.92 -2.78 9.56
N ALA A 115 6.88 -1.59 10.12
CA ALA A 115 5.64 -0.92 10.49
C ALA A 115 5.52 0.43 9.78
N THR A 116 4.29 0.78 9.41
CA THR A 116 3.95 2.02 8.70
C THR A 116 3.17 2.98 9.61
N ALA A 117 2.17 3.67 9.12
CA ALA A 117 1.38 4.65 9.87
C ALA A 117 0.81 4.13 11.21
N SER A 118 0.67 2.81 11.36
CA SER A 118 0.13 2.18 12.59
C SER A 118 0.96 2.42 13.85
N LEU A 119 2.28 2.36 13.72
CA LEU A 119 3.22 2.63 14.82
C LEU A 119 4.02 3.93 14.59
N ARG A 120 4.10 4.41 13.35
CA ARG A 120 4.77 5.69 13.04
C ARG A 120 4.07 6.89 13.65
N ASN A 121 2.73 6.90 13.64
CA ASN A 121 1.91 8.06 13.94
C ASN A 121 1.27 8.00 15.35
N ILE A 122 1.91 7.35 16.30
CA ILE A 122 1.49 7.32 17.72
C ILE A 122 2.51 8.04 18.59
N ASP A 123 2.02 8.68 19.66
CA ASP A 123 2.87 9.50 20.55
C ASP A 123 3.79 8.63 21.42
N ASN A 124 3.33 7.45 21.82
CA ASN A 124 4.10 6.45 22.60
C ASN A 124 4.84 5.44 21.71
N ARG A 125 5.29 5.84 20.52
CA ARG A 125 5.91 4.94 19.54
C ARG A 125 7.08 4.13 20.10
N GLU A 126 8.02 4.79 20.75
CA GLU A 126 9.24 4.16 21.23
C GLU A 126 8.94 3.09 22.29
N GLU A 127 8.04 3.40 23.23
CA GLU A 127 7.59 2.48 24.26
C GLU A 127 6.81 1.28 23.67
N ALA A 128 5.87 1.56 22.77
CA ALA A 128 5.05 0.52 22.14
C ALA A 128 5.90 -0.43 21.28
N VAL A 129 6.84 0.10 20.51
CA VAL A 129 7.76 -0.71 19.69
C VAL A 129 8.65 -1.58 20.58
N ALA A 130 9.32 -0.98 21.58
CA ALA A 130 10.19 -1.72 22.49
C ALA A 130 9.44 -2.86 23.22
N GLU A 131 8.19 -2.61 23.63
CA GLU A 131 7.37 -3.64 24.27
C GLU A 131 7.00 -4.77 23.32
N ILE A 132 6.61 -4.44 22.09
CA ILE A 132 6.27 -5.45 21.07
C ILE A 132 7.51 -6.27 20.70
N GLU A 133 8.68 -5.64 20.51
CA GLU A 133 9.95 -6.33 20.22
C GLU A 133 10.35 -7.27 21.37
N ARG A 134 10.21 -6.80 22.60
CA ARG A 134 10.49 -7.62 23.80
C ARG A 134 9.61 -8.86 23.89
N GLU A 135 8.30 -8.70 23.63
CA GLU A 135 7.31 -9.79 23.73
C GLU A 135 7.35 -10.78 22.56
N THR A 136 7.79 -10.31 21.38
CA THR A 136 7.78 -11.12 20.16
C THR A 136 9.15 -11.62 19.74
N GLY A 137 10.22 -10.99 20.21
CA GLY A 137 11.60 -11.27 19.75
C GLY A 137 11.84 -10.88 18.29
N LEU A 138 11.00 -10.00 17.71
CA LEU A 138 11.11 -9.51 16.35
C LEU A 138 11.62 -8.08 16.35
N ASP A 139 12.60 -7.76 15.51
CA ASP A 139 13.04 -6.39 15.27
C ASP A 139 12.07 -5.68 14.32
N ILE A 140 11.56 -4.51 14.70
CA ILE A 140 10.55 -3.76 13.94
C ILE A 140 11.15 -2.49 13.34
N ASP A 141 11.27 -2.47 12.02
CA ASP A 141 11.69 -1.28 11.25
C ASP A 141 10.49 -0.33 11.05
N VAL A 142 10.39 0.73 11.86
CA VAL A 142 9.33 1.74 11.68
C VAL A 142 9.74 2.69 10.57
N ILE A 143 9.26 2.42 9.35
CA ILE A 143 9.64 3.18 8.16
C ILE A 143 8.96 4.55 8.10
N SER A 144 9.68 5.55 7.58
CA SER A 144 9.10 6.87 7.34
C SER A 144 8.04 6.82 6.22
N GLY A 145 7.13 7.80 6.19
CA GLY A 145 6.14 7.88 5.10
C GLY A 145 6.78 8.09 3.73
N LEU A 146 7.93 8.75 3.69
CA LEU A 146 8.70 8.92 2.46
C LEU A 146 9.34 7.59 2.01
N ASP A 147 9.92 6.83 2.95
CA ASP A 147 10.47 5.50 2.63
C ASP A 147 9.35 4.56 2.17
N GLU A 148 8.18 4.58 2.82
CA GLU A 148 7.01 3.80 2.41
C GLU A 148 6.62 4.10 0.97
N ALA A 149 6.47 5.39 0.61
CA ALA A 149 6.14 5.83 -0.75
C ALA A 149 7.19 5.37 -1.79
N MET A 150 8.49 5.51 -1.45
CA MET A 150 9.56 5.12 -2.34
C MET A 150 9.65 3.60 -2.52
N LEU A 151 9.46 2.83 -1.46
CA LEU A 151 9.43 1.36 -1.53
C LEU A 151 8.24 0.84 -2.34
N ASP A 152 7.06 1.48 -2.22
CA ASP A 152 5.90 1.18 -3.06
C ASP A 152 6.23 1.37 -4.55
N PHE A 153 6.82 2.51 -4.88
CA PHE A 153 7.22 2.81 -6.26
C PHE A 153 8.29 1.83 -6.76
N GLU A 154 9.33 1.56 -5.97
CA GLU A 154 10.39 0.61 -6.31
C GLU A 154 9.81 -0.78 -6.58
N GLY A 155 8.94 -1.27 -5.69
CA GLY A 155 8.26 -2.57 -5.88
C GLY A 155 7.50 -2.64 -7.19
N ALA A 156 6.72 -1.61 -7.53
CA ALA A 156 5.96 -1.57 -8.77
C ALA A 156 6.86 -1.44 -10.02
N ALA A 157 7.92 -0.64 -9.96
CA ALA A 157 8.84 -0.41 -11.06
C ALA A 157 9.65 -1.67 -11.45
N HIS A 158 9.75 -2.66 -10.56
CA HIS A 158 10.37 -3.94 -10.89
C HIS A 158 9.52 -4.83 -11.81
N VAL A 159 8.20 -4.67 -11.81
CA VAL A 159 7.28 -5.54 -12.56
C VAL A 159 6.52 -4.83 -13.67
N MET A 160 6.59 -3.49 -13.72
CA MET A 160 5.89 -2.69 -14.70
C MET A 160 6.85 -1.70 -15.38
N GLU A 161 6.68 -1.53 -16.70
CA GLU A 161 7.28 -0.39 -17.41
C GLU A 161 6.37 0.81 -17.23
N LEU A 162 6.89 1.81 -16.53
CA LEU A 162 6.15 3.02 -16.19
C LEU A 162 6.67 4.19 -17.05
N SER A 163 5.79 4.87 -17.80
CA SER A 163 6.16 6.09 -18.50
C SER A 163 6.18 7.27 -17.54
N ASP A 164 5.05 7.94 -17.45
CA ASP A 164 4.83 9.10 -16.58
C ASP A 164 3.52 8.92 -15.83
N GLY A 165 3.46 9.40 -14.59
CA GLY A 165 2.24 9.29 -13.81
C GLY A 165 2.38 9.72 -12.37
N LEU A 166 1.32 9.46 -11.63
CA LEU A 166 1.26 9.60 -10.18
C LEU A 166 1.00 8.23 -9.56
N MET A 167 1.94 7.72 -8.78
CA MET A 167 1.67 6.55 -7.95
C MET A 167 0.83 6.97 -6.75
N VAL A 168 -0.15 6.14 -6.41
CA VAL A 168 -1.06 6.33 -5.27
C VAL A 168 -1.20 5.01 -4.53
N ASP A 169 -0.85 4.98 -3.25
CA ASP A 169 -1.30 3.94 -2.31
C ASP A 169 -2.19 4.57 -1.25
N ILE A 170 -3.42 4.08 -1.10
CA ILE A 170 -4.36 4.51 -0.07
C ILE A 170 -4.39 3.46 1.02
N GLY A 171 -3.65 3.72 2.10
CA GLY A 171 -3.63 2.89 3.29
C GLY A 171 -4.85 3.08 4.18
N GLY A 172 -4.77 2.52 5.39
CA GLY A 172 -5.79 2.74 6.43
C GLY A 172 -5.66 4.11 7.10
N GLY A 173 -4.44 4.56 7.37
CA GLY A 173 -4.13 5.81 8.08
C GLY A 173 -3.48 6.90 7.23
N SER A 174 -2.81 6.54 6.15
CA SER A 174 -2.08 7.45 5.27
C SER A 174 -2.37 7.19 3.80
N THR A 175 -1.90 8.09 2.94
CA THR A 175 -1.88 7.94 1.48
C THR A 175 -0.54 8.41 0.97
N GLU A 176 0.13 7.53 0.25
CA GLU A 176 1.43 7.76 -0.37
C GLU A 176 1.24 8.21 -1.81
N LEU A 177 1.97 9.27 -2.20
CA LEU A 177 1.95 9.86 -3.54
C LEU A 177 3.38 9.96 -4.05
N VAL A 178 3.65 9.45 -5.26
CA VAL A 178 4.94 9.58 -5.94
C VAL A 178 4.73 10.06 -7.35
N LEU A 179 5.24 11.24 -7.65
CA LEU A 179 5.31 11.72 -9.03
C LEU A 179 6.47 11.02 -9.74
N PHE A 180 6.23 10.38 -10.87
CA PHE A 180 7.28 9.71 -11.63
C PHE A 180 7.26 10.11 -13.11
N ARG A 181 8.46 10.08 -13.71
CA ARG A 181 8.72 10.38 -15.12
C ARG A 181 9.75 9.40 -15.65
N ASN A 182 9.47 8.78 -16.80
CA ASN A 182 10.36 7.80 -17.44
C ASN A 182 10.84 6.70 -16.47
N ASN A 183 9.91 6.11 -15.71
CA ASN A 183 10.19 5.07 -14.70
C ASN A 183 11.10 5.53 -13.55
N VAL A 184 11.18 6.82 -13.27
CA VAL A 184 11.99 7.40 -12.19
C VAL A 184 11.11 8.25 -11.29
N ALA A 185 11.14 7.99 -9.99
CA ALA A 185 10.51 8.84 -8.99
C ALA A 185 11.16 10.24 -9.02
N LYS A 186 10.36 11.28 -9.03
CA LYS A 186 10.79 12.68 -9.01
C LYS A 186 10.62 13.29 -7.65
N ASP A 187 9.43 13.14 -7.09
CA ASP A 187 9.05 13.63 -5.78
C ASP A 187 8.09 12.65 -5.12
N ALA A 188 8.12 12.57 -3.81
CA ALA A 188 7.27 11.68 -3.03
C ALA A 188 6.80 12.34 -1.73
N VAL A 189 5.62 11.95 -1.26
CA VAL A 189 5.05 12.38 0.00
C VAL A 189 4.10 11.32 0.56
N SER A 190 4.02 11.24 1.88
CA SER A 190 2.92 10.58 2.60
C SER A 190 2.06 11.66 3.25
N ILE A 191 0.76 11.62 3.02
CA ILE A 191 -0.22 12.50 3.66
C ILE A 191 -1.05 11.72 4.67
N ASN A 192 -1.43 12.36 5.80
CA ASN A 192 -2.15 11.71 6.91
C ASN A 192 -3.65 11.55 6.62
N ILE A 193 -3.96 10.94 5.49
CA ILE A 193 -5.31 10.61 5.04
C ILE A 193 -5.33 9.16 4.59
N GLY A 194 -6.14 8.33 5.22
CA GLY A 194 -6.34 6.95 4.84
C GLY A 194 -7.82 6.57 4.85
N SER A 195 -8.15 5.46 4.22
CA SER A 195 -9.54 5.00 4.09
C SER A 195 -10.22 4.74 5.43
N LEU A 196 -9.50 4.18 6.41
CA LEU A 196 -10.05 3.87 7.73
C LEU A 196 -10.06 5.09 8.65
N SER A 197 -9.02 5.93 8.63
CA SER A 197 -9.00 7.18 9.40
C SER A 197 -10.11 8.14 8.94
N MET A 198 -10.37 8.22 7.63
CA MET A 198 -11.47 9.02 7.10
C MET A 198 -12.84 8.47 7.49
N PHE A 199 -13.02 7.15 7.51
CA PHE A 199 -14.23 6.54 8.04
C PHE A 199 -14.44 6.92 9.50
N ARG A 200 -13.47 6.64 10.36
CA ARG A 200 -13.59 6.86 11.83
C ARG A 200 -13.84 8.31 12.20
N ASN A 201 -13.20 9.22 11.51
CA ASN A 201 -13.24 10.65 11.87
C ASN A 201 -14.40 11.43 11.22
N ASN A 202 -15.14 10.83 10.28
CA ASN A 202 -16.13 11.58 9.52
C ASN A 202 -17.45 10.84 9.31
N VAL A 203 -17.54 9.54 9.60
CA VAL A 203 -18.73 8.75 9.34
C VAL A 203 -19.34 8.27 10.64
N SER A 204 -20.58 8.63 10.88
CA SER A 204 -21.33 8.29 12.10
C SER A 204 -22.11 6.97 11.96
N GLY A 205 -22.48 6.61 10.72
CA GLY A 205 -23.23 5.40 10.40
C GLY A 205 -22.37 4.29 9.80
N LEU A 206 -23.02 3.38 9.12
CA LEU A 206 -22.35 2.28 8.40
C LEU A 206 -21.67 2.80 7.12
N PHE A 207 -22.28 3.77 6.46
CA PHE A 207 -21.76 4.42 5.25
C PHE A 207 -21.87 5.93 5.35
N PRO A 208 -21.00 6.69 4.65
CA PRO A 208 -21.05 8.14 4.70
C PRO A 208 -22.30 8.70 4.05
N GLY A 209 -23.03 9.54 4.79
CA GLY A 209 -24.12 10.36 4.26
C GLY A 209 -23.61 11.53 3.41
N THR A 210 -24.52 12.26 2.77
CA THR A 210 -24.18 13.33 1.81
C THR A 210 -23.26 14.42 2.41
N SER A 211 -23.49 14.82 3.66
CA SER A 211 -22.64 15.80 4.35
C SER A 211 -21.25 15.24 4.67
N GLU A 212 -21.18 13.97 5.05
CA GLU A 212 -19.94 13.27 5.39
C GLU A 212 -19.09 13.01 4.14
N VAL A 213 -19.72 12.68 3.00
CA VAL A 213 -19.06 12.61 1.68
C VAL A 213 -18.37 13.93 1.35
N LYS A 214 -19.09 15.06 1.51
CA LYS A 214 -18.52 16.40 1.29
C LYS A 214 -17.37 16.69 2.24
N ALA A 215 -17.49 16.29 3.50
CA ALA A 215 -16.43 16.47 4.51
C ALA A 215 -15.16 15.69 4.17
N ILE A 216 -15.29 14.41 3.76
CA ILE A 216 -14.17 13.58 3.33
C ILE A 216 -13.47 14.19 2.12
N LYS A 217 -14.21 14.58 1.07
CA LYS A 217 -13.65 15.23 -0.11
C LYS A 217 -12.93 16.53 0.23
N LYS A 218 -13.55 17.39 1.07
CA LYS A 218 -12.95 18.66 1.52
C LYS A 218 -11.64 18.45 2.27
N LYS A 219 -11.60 17.49 3.21
CA LYS A 219 -10.38 17.16 3.96
C LYS A 219 -9.29 16.62 3.04
N THR A 220 -9.66 15.75 2.10
CA THR A 220 -8.73 15.22 1.10
C THR A 220 -8.13 16.35 0.26
N LEU A 221 -8.95 17.26 -0.26
CA LEU A 221 -8.47 18.41 -1.02
C LEU A 221 -7.52 19.30 -0.20
N ALA A 222 -7.85 19.57 1.07
CA ALA A 222 -7.02 20.39 1.94
C ALA A 222 -5.62 19.80 2.17
N GLU A 223 -5.51 18.47 2.28
CA GLU A 223 -4.19 17.84 2.40
C GLU A 223 -3.44 17.81 1.05
N LEU A 224 -4.14 17.55 -0.05
CA LEU A 224 -3.54 17.63 -1.38
C LEU A 224 -3.06 19.03 -1.77
N ASP A 225 -3.69 20.09 -1.25
CA ASP A 225 -3.27 21.48 -1.45
C ASP A 225 -1.93 21.82 -0.78
N LYS A 226 -1.52 21.03 0.21
CA LYS A 226 -0.20 21.18 0.86
C LYS A 226 0.93 20.57 0.04
N VAL A 227 0.62 19.70 -0.94
CA VAL A 227 1.59 18.97 -1.77
C VAL A 227 2.05 19.83 -2.93
N LYS A 228 3.05 20.69 -2.68
CA LYS A 228 3.49 21.76 -3.62
C LYS A 228 3.97 21.23 -4.96
N PHE A 229 4.70 20.11 -5.00
CA PHE A 229 5.24 19.55 -6.25
C PHE A 229 4.16 19.05 -7.22
N LEU A 230 2.91 18.85 -6.74
CA LEU A 230 1.79 18.43 -7.57
C LEU A 230 0.90 19.58 -8.07
N HIS A 231 1.14 20.85 -7.68
CA HIS A 231 0.22 21.95 -7.98
C HIS A 231 -0.03 22.15 -9.48
N ASN A 232 1.00 22.02 -10.29
CA ASN A 232 0.91 22.22 -11.75
C ASN A 232 0.97 20.91 -12.55
N GLU A 233 0.91 19.78 -11.84
CA GLU A 233 1.03 18.47 -12.47
C GLU A 233 -0.33 17.98 -13.01
N ARG A 234 -0.29 17.32 -14.17
CA ARG A 234 -1.42 16.64 -14.80
C ARG A 234 -0.97 15.29 -15.32
N PRO A 235 -0.70 14.33 -14.43
CA PRO A 235 -0.05 13.06 -14.79
C PRO A 235 -0.89 12.17 -15.72
N GLY A 236 -2.20 12.42 -15.85
CA GLY A 236 -3.10 11.67 -16.73
C GLY A 236 -3.36 10.21 -16.29
N THR A 237 -2.35 9.54 -15.77
CA THR A 237 -2.42 8.13 -15.32
C THR A 237 -2.04 8.01 -13.85
N ILE A 238 -2.79 7.22 -13.10
CA ILE A 238 -2.42 6.76 -11.76
C ILE A 238 -1.84 5.36 -11.85
N LEU A 239 -0.74 5.12 -11.15
CA LEU A 239 -0.27 3.81 -10.77
C LEU A 239 -0.87 3.50 -9.39
N GLY A 240 -1.87 2.62 -9.35
CA GLY A 240 -2.57 2.26 -8.13
C GLY A 240 -1.89 1.10 -7.41
N ILE A 241 -1.61 1.26 -6.12
CA ILE A 241 -1.03 0.24 -5.26
C ILE A 241 -1.93 0.03 -4.04
N GLY A 242 -1.63 -0.97 -3.28
CA GLY A 242 -2.20 -1.23 -1.97
C GLY A 242 -3.58 -1.87 -1.95
N GLY A 243 -4.04 -2.08 -0.73
CA GLY A 243 -5.24 -2.88 -0.47
C GLY A 243 -6.53 -2.17 -0.82
N THR A 244 -6.59 -0.85 -0.67
CA THR A 244 -7.79 -0.06 -0.96
C THR A 244 -8.04 -0.01 -2.46
N ILE A 245 -7.04 0.32 -3.27
CA ILE A 245 -7.23 0.41 -4.73
C ILE A 245 -7.48 -0.98 -5.33
N ARG A 246 -6.85 -2.04 -4.80
CA ARG A 246 -7.21 -3.42 -5.18
C ARG A 246 -8.68 -3.77 -4.88
N ALA A 247 -9.23 -3.29 -3.78
CA ALA A 247 -10.65 -3.49 -3.47
C ALA A 247 -11.56 -2.70 -4.43
N VAL A 248 -11.19 -1.46 -4.75
CA VAL A 248 -11.89 -0.66 -5.78
C VAL A 248 -11.86 -1.36 -7.12
N LYS A 249 -10.71 -1.92 -7.54
CA LYS A 249 -10.61 -2.71 -8.78
C LYS A 249 -11.56 -3.92 -8.78
N LYS A 250 -11.58 -4.70 -7.69
CA LYS A 250 -12.49 -5.84 -7.59
C LYS A 250 -13.94 -5.41 -7.71
N PHE A 251 -14.29 -4.32 -7.02
CA PHE A 251 -15.65 -3.78 -7.06
C PHE A 251 -16.00 -3.26 -8.46
N ASN A 252 -15.09 -2.55 -9.11
CA ASN A 252 -15.22 -2.09 -10.50
C ASN A 252 -15.48 -3.27 -11.45
N ASN A 253 -14.65 -4.31 -11.38
CA ASN A 253 -14.76 -5.43 -12.30
C ASN A 253 -16.06 -6.21 -12.11
N ASP A 254 -16.51 -6.38 -10.87
CA ASP A 254 -17.81 -7.01 -10.58
C ASP A 254 -18.99 -6.12 -11.02
N HIS A 255 -18.92 -4.81 -10.73
CA HIS A 255 -20.00 -3.87 -11.04
C HIS A 255 -20.25 -3.72 -12.54
N PHE A 256 -19.20 -3.69 -13.35
CA PHE A 256 -19.28 -3.55 -14.81
C PHE A 256 -19.13 -4.86 -15.58
N GLY A 257 -19.12 -6.01 -14.90
CA GLY A 257 -19.01 -7.33 -15.54
C GLY A 257 -17.68 -7.55 -16.29
N LEU A 258 -16.59 -6.93 -15.82
CA LEU A 258 -15.27 -7.02 -16.44
C LEU A 258 -14.55 -8.30 -15.98
N SER A 259 -13.54 -8.73 -16.75
CA SER A 259 -12.68 -9.85 -16.36
C SER A 259 -12.01 -9.60 -15.01
N LYS A 260 -11.82 -10.65 -14.23
CA LYS A 260 -11.05 -10.59 -12.97
C LYS A 260 -9.60 -10.18 -13.20
N ASP A 261 -9.07 -10.47 -14.37
CA ASP A 261 -7.69 -10.13 -14.78
C ASP A 261 -7.56 -8.67 -15.24
N ASN A 262 -8.70 -7.96 -15.47
CA ASN A 262 -8.64 -6.55 -15.77
C ASN A 262 -7.92 -5.80 -14.66
N SER A 263 -6.82 -5.11 -15.00
CA SER A 263 -5.96 -4.36 -14.09
C SER A 263 -6.06 -2.84 -14.28
N GLU A 264 -7.05 -2.38 -15.05
CA GLU A 264 -7.28 -0.97 -15.33
C GLU A 264 -8.64 -0.53 -14.80
N ILE A 265 -8.73 0.71 -14.30
CA ILE A 265 -9.96 1.38 -13.89
C ILE A 265 -10.03 2.71 -14.61
N MET A 266 -11.11 2.97 -15.34
CA MET A 266 -11.42 4.31 -15.85
C MET A 266 -11.96 5.18 -14.71
N THR A 267 -11.43 6.38 -14.53
CA THR A 267 -11.80 7.23 -13.38
C THR A 267 -13.28 7.62 -13.37
N GLY A 268 -13.92 7.71 -14.54
CA GLY A 268 -15.37 7.91 -14.66
C GLY A 268 -16.19 6.81 -13.96
N TYR A 269 -15.71 5.57 -13.98
CA TYR A 269 -16.38 4.44 -13.33
C TYR A 269 -16.40 4.56 -11.80
N ILE A 270 -15.39 5.22 -11.20
CA ILE A 270 -15.39 5.45 -9.75
C ILE A 270 -16.57 6.33 -9.34
N ARG A 271 -16.86 7.37 -10.12
CA ARG A 271 -18.01 8.27 -9.85
C ARG A 271 -19.35 7.57 -10.01
N GLU A 272 -19.47 6.73 -11.04
CA GLU A 272 -20.67 5.93 -11.27
C GLU A 272 -20.90 4.94 -10.10
N MET A 273 -19.86 4.21 -9.69
CA MET A 273 -19.94 3.31 -8.53
C MET A 273 -20.29 4.07 -7.24
N LEU A 274 -19.70 5.24 -7.01
CA LEU A 274 -20.02 6.08 -5.85
C LEU A 274 -21.47 6.56 -5.87
N HIS A 275 -21.99 6.94 -7.03
CA HIS A 275 -23.39 7.31 -7.20
C HIS A 275 -24.32 6.15 -6.85
N ASP A 276 -24.05 4.96 -7.38
CA ASP A 276 -24.88 3.78 -7.15
C ASP A 276 -24.84 3.28 -5.70
N LEU A 277 -23.72 3.51 -5.00
CA LEU A 277 -23.57 3.19 -3.58
C LEU A 277 -24.25 4.19 -2.63
N GLN A 278 -24.72 5.35 -3.13
CA GLN A 278 -25.50 6.31 -2.34
C GLN A 278 -26.99 5.94 -2.18
N GLY A 279 -27.40 4.82 -2.73
CA GLY A 279 -28.78 4.33 -2.68
C GLY A 279 -29.17 3.73 -1.32
N SER A 280 -29.91 2.64 -1.35
CA SER A 280 -30.33 1.94 -0.13
C SER A 280 -29.13 1.32 0.60
N GLU A 281 -28.94 1.66 1.89
CA GLU A 281 -27.89 1.11 2.75
C GLU A 281 -27.84 -0.43 2.72
N LYS A 282 -28.99 -1.09 2.74
CA LYS A 282 -29.11 -2.54 2.65
C LYS A 282 -28.55 -3.10 1.32
N LYS A 283 -28.83 -2.43 0.20
CA LYS A 283 -28.32 -2.84 -1.11
C LYS A 283 -26.80 -2.64 -1.18
N THR A 284 -26.32 -1.50 -0.71
CA THR A 284 -24.89 -1.16 -0.62
C THR A 284 -24.13 -2.16 0.22
N LEU A 285 -24.65 -2.48 1.42
CA LEU A 285 -24.03 -3.47 2.30
C LEU A 285 -23.94 -4.85 1.62
N ARG A 286 -25.05 -5.32 1.03
CA ARG A 286 -25.08 -6.61 0.33
C ARG A 286 -24.03 -6.66 -0.77
N LYS A 287 -23.95 -5.61 -1.60
CA LYS A 287 -23.01 -5.54 -2.72
C LYS A 287 -21.55 -5.56 -2.24
N ILE A 288 -21.22 -4.79 -1.21
CA ILE A 288 -19.86 -4.75 -0.65
C ILE A 288 -19.49 -6.11 -0.03
N LEU A 289 -20.41 -6.73 0.73
CA LEU A 289 -20.17 -8.04 1.34
C LEU A 289 -19.93 -9.15 0.31
N GLN A 290 -20.59 -9.07 -0.85
CA GLN A 290 -20.38 -10.04 -1.93
C GLN A 290 -18.99 -9.92 -2.58
N VAL A 291 -18.46 -8.71 -2.71
CA VAL A 291 -17.24 -8.45 -3.51
C VAL A 291 -16.01 -8.26 -2.63
N THR A 292 -16.12 -7.46 -1.58
CA THR A 292 -15.00 -7.06 -0.70
C THR A 292 -15.44 -7.00 0.76
N PRO A 293 -15.80 -8.15 1.40
CA PRO A 293 -16.39 -8.17 2.74
C PRO A 293 -15.49 -7.56 3.83
N ASP A 294 -14.19 -7.63 3.66
CA ASP A 294 -13.20 -7.04 4.56
C ASP A 294 -13.07 -5.51 4.42
N ARG A 295 -13.89 -4.87 3.56
CA ARG A 295 -13.80 -3.44 3.23
C ARG A 295 -15.10 -2.66 3.47
N VAL A 296 -16.03 -3.20 4.26
CA VAL A 296 -17.34 -2.57 4.51
C VAL A 296 -17.22 -1.10 4.89
N HIS A 297 -16.30 -0.78 5.80
CA HIS A 297 -16.11 0.60 6.29
C HIS A 297 -15.12 1.43 5.45
N THR A 298 -14.25 0.79 4.69
CA THR A 298 -13.12 1.48 4.04
C THR A 298 -13.27 1.65 2.52
N LEU A 299 -14.18 0.91 1.87
CA LEU A 299 -14.33 0.97 0.42
C LEU A 299 -14.79 2.36 -0.04
N ILE A 300 -15.89 2.86 0.50
CA ILE A 300 -16.46 4.15 0.09
C ILE A 300 -15.52 5.32 0.43
N PRO A 301 -15.01 5.46 1.67
CA PRO A 301 -14.02 6.49 1.96
C PRO A 301 -12.77 6.41 1.06
N GLY A 302 -12.26 5.20 0.79
CA GLY A 302 -11.14 4.99 -0.11
C GLY A 302 -11.43 5.41 -1.56
N MET A 303 -12.64 5.10 -2.06
CA MET A 303 -13.09 5.57 -3.38
C MET A 303 -13.23 7.09 -3.44
N LEU A 304 -13.69 7.75 -2.36
CA LEU A 304 -13.81 9.20 -2.28
C LEU A 304 -12.45 9.89 -2.30
N ILE A 305 -11.46 9.33 -1.59
CA ILE A 305 -10.07 9.82 -1.63
C ILE A 305 -9.53 9.70 -3.05
N LEU A 306 -9.66 8.50 -3.66
CA LEU A 306 -9.18 8.22 -5.01
C LEU A 306 -9.82 9.10 -6.08
N ASP A 307 -11.15 9.26 -6.05
CA ASP A 307 -11.91 10.15 -6.94
C ASP A 307 -11.44 11.60 -6.82
N THR A 308 -11.23 12.07 -5.58
CA THR A 308 -10.74 13.43 -5.32
C THR A 308 -9.33 13.65 -5.87
N ILE A 309 -8.43 12.67 -5.75
CA ILE A 309 -7.09 12.72 -6.36
C ILE A 309 -7.21 12.76 -7.89
N CYS A 310 -8.03 11.87 -8.47
CA CYS A 310 -8.24 11.81 -9.91
C CYS A 310 -8.78 13.12 -10.48
N GLU A 311 -9.76 13.71 -9.80
CA GLU A 311 -10.39 14.97 -10.21
C GLU A 311 -9.41 16.13 -10.13
N LYS A 312 -8.69 16.27 -9.01
CA LYS A 312 -7.73 17.35 -8.78
C LYS A 312 -6.60 17.37 -9.81
N TYR A 313 -6.05 16.21 -10.14
CA TYR A 313 -4.89 16.08 -11.02
C TYR A 313 -5.23 15.69 -12.48
N GLY A 314 -6.52 15.59 -12.81
CA GLY A 314 -6.99 15.31 -14.18
C GLY A 314 -6.62 13.91 -14.66
N CYS A 315 -6.52 12.93 -13.76
CA CYS A 315 -6.20 11.56 -14.11
C CYS A 315 -7.42 10.88 -14.77
N ARG A 316 -7.18 10.13 -15.85
CA ARG A 316 -8.24 9.47 -16.63
C ARG A 316 -8.32 7.97 -16.42
N ARG A 317 -7.23 7.35 -16.01
CA ARG A 317 -7.13 5.92 -15.79
C ARG A 317 -6.21 5.58 -14.62
N ILE A 318 -6.45 4.42 -14.05
CA ILE A 318 -5.65 3.85 -12.96
C ILE A 318 -5.18 2.48 -13.41
N LEU A 319 -3.87 2.29 -13.44
CA LEU A 319 -3.22 1.00 -13.70
C LEU A 319 -2.81 0.38 -12.37
N MET A 320 -3.08 -0.91 -12.19
CA MET A 320 -2.81 -1.61 -10.93
C MET A 320 -1.48 -2.33 -10.95
N SER A 321 -0.65 -2.10 -9.94
CA SER A 321 0.50 -2.97 -9.67
C SER A 321 0.12 -4.12 -8.74
N SER A 322 0.71 -5.29 -9.00
CA SER A 322 0.66 -6.43 -8.09
C SER A 322 1.68 -6.30 -6.94
N PHE A 323 2.78 -5.58 -7.17
CA PHE A 323 3.85 -5.32 -6.22
C PHE A 323 3.68 -3.92 -5.59
N GLY A 324 4.25 -3.75 -4.39
CA GLY A 324 4.23 -2.50 -3.64
C GLY A 324 5.28 -2.54 -2.53
N VAL A 325 4.99 -1.92 -1.38
CA VAL A 325 5.94 -1.69 -0.29
C VAL A 325 6.69 -2.95 0.18
N ARG A 326 6.00 -4.09 0.29
CA ARG A 326 6.62 -5.34 0.78
C ARG A 326 7.67 -5.87 -0.18
N GLU A 327 7.35 -5.88 -1.46
CA GLU A 327 8.27 -6.32 -2.49
C GLU A 327 9.42 -5.31 -2.63
N GLY A 328 9.16 -4.00 -2.59
CA GLY A 328 10.19 -2.97 -2.56
C GLY A 328 11.11 -3.09 -1.34
N TYR A 329 10.52 -3.35 -0.15
CA TYR A 329 11.29 -3.58 1.07
C TYR A 329 12.19 -4.81 0.95
N LEU A 330 11.65 -5.91 0.42
CA LEU A 330 12.42 -7.14 0.21
C LEU A 330 13.56 -6.94 -0.81
N TYR A 331 13.31 -6.24 -1.92
CA TYR A 331 14.35 -5.86 -2.88
C TYR A 331 15.48 -5.09 -2.20
N LYS A 332 15.13 -4.09 -1.39
CA LYS A 332 16.11 -3.29 -0.66
C LYS A 332 16.96 -4.11 0.30
N LYS A 333 16.34 -5.03 1.06
CA LYS A 333 17.05 -5.83 2.09
C LYS A 333 17.85 -6.98 1.49
N VAL A 334 17.39 -7.63 0.43
CA VAL A 334 17.96 -8.91 -0.03
C VAL A 334 18.66 -8.79 -1.38
N VAL A 335 18.15 -7.99 -2.30
CA VAL A 335 18.68 -7.96 -3.67
C VAL A 335 19.68 -6.82 -3.86
N MET A 336 19.43 -5.64 -3.27
CA MET A 336 20.29 -4.48 -3.43
C MET A 336 21.49 -4.46 -2.47
N ASN A 337 21.47 -5.25 -1.40
CA ASN A 337 22.56 -5.34 -0.41
C ASN A 337 23.52 -6.51 -0.70
N LYS A 338 23.33 -7.23 -1.82
CA LYS A 338 24.32 -8.17 -2.38
C LYS A 338 25.26 -7.41 -3.32
#